data_e7caddcd716eba29f9d50b648c036bac
#
_entry.id   e7caddcd716eba29f9d50b648c036bac
#
_cell.length_a   1.000
_cell.length_b   1.000
_cell.length_c   1.000
_cell.angle_alpha   90.00
_cell.angle_beta   90.00
_cell.angle_gamma   90.00
#
_symmetry.space_group_name_H-M   'P 1'
#
loop_
_entity.id
_entity.type
_entity.pdbx_description
1 polymer ?
#
loop_
_entity_poly.entity_id
_entity_poly.type
_entity_poly.pdbx_seq_one_letter_code
_entity_poly.pdbx_strand_id
1 'polypeptide(L)'
;MKLKLDERPAHIRHFLEVLTRGMAGMDVKDEDESSNEPLDHPSKTPVDMVADYLTKVREIAWDVLEQQYGKVLFSSMKKELVVTVPAVWSERAKDLTLRAVNRAEFNASRISLVSEPEAAAIYTLKDMREGPSRDDIKVGDVFILCDAGGGTVDLISYKIIQIEPVLRVEEAAIGSGDKCGASYVETEFLSWLEKWIGSEAFQKIPEEKKRHGSQMMTSFEINKLHFSGDDDEIEIRIPAETGIQNSEELNIDDRILTLSTAQMKQIFDPCVSSTIKLIDGQATAVMKAGLGKPKMVLVVGGFGRNEYLYRKIQEYCSSIGTEIRRPRFPWSAVSRGAVCRGLEPASGGLVAVRLARKFYGTPVSTIFLPGVHKPEDMYIDGYTGCRMAKGQMRWLSEKGDRLPEAHPRKIEIQVSFSFRPEEPRQVGVTLVGFSEDKAPERLVDSGVQPICRILADLSTIPLSQCDQMLNPLTGMVFYSVDLALQATFSREVLTWKVLHGGKEYGSATATYDD
;
A
#
# COMPACT_ATOMS: atom_id res chain seq x y z
N MET A 1 -8.17 6.48 9.77
CA MET A 1 -9.10 5.52 9.15
C MET A 1 -8.44 4.74 8.02
N LYS A 2 -8.01 5.37 6.90
CA LYS A 2 -7.33 4.70 5.78
C LYS A 2 -6.10 3.90 6.23
N LEU A 3 -5.23 4.46 7.09
CA LEU A 3 -4.02 3.82 7.61
C LEU A 3 -4.30 2.58 8.48
N LYS A 4 -5.50 2.43 9.05
CA LYS A 4 -5.89 1.24 9.84
C LYS A 4 -6.19 0.01 8.99
N LEU A 5 -6.33 0.14 7.69
CA LEU A 5 -6.46 -0.98 6.77
C LEU A 5 -5.11 -1.65 6.46
N ASP A 6 -3.99 -0.98 6.76
CA ASP A 6 -2.63 -1.49 6.51
C ASP A 6 -1.94 -1.84 7.84
N GLU A 7 -2.02 -3.08 8.27
CA GLU A 7 -1.39 -3.59 9.48
C GLU A 7 0.11 -3.75 9.29
N ARG A 8 0.91 -2.85 9.84
CA ARG A 8 2.37 -2.98 9.96
C ARG A 8 2.82 -2.93 11.41
N PRO A 9 4.00 -3.55 11.78
CA PRO A 9 4.34 -3.80 13.18
C PRO A 9 4.74 -2.56 13.98
N ALA A 10 4.61 -2.71 15.29
CA ALA A 10 5.11 -1.99 16.49
C ALA A 10 5.25 -0.45 16.49
N HIS A 11 5.91 0.20 15.53
CA HIS A 11 6.07 1.66 15.50
C HIS A 11 4.81 2.41 15.05
N ILE A 12 3.86 1.71 14.43
CA ILE A 12 2.54 2.23 14.08
C ILE A 12 1.64 2.31 15.31
N ARG A 13 1.82 1.42 16.31
CA ARG A 13 1.04 1.47 17.53
C ARG A 13 1.14 2.83 18.20
N HIS A 14 2.33 3.38 18.31
CA HIS A 14 2.52 4.70 18.94
C HIS A 14 1.83 5.83 18.14
N PHE A 15 1.92 5.80 16.80
CA PHE A 15 1.23 6.78 15.96
C PHE A 15 -0.30 6.62 15.97
N LEU A 16 -0.78 5.37 15.91
CA LEU A 16 -2.20 5.08 16.04
C LEU A 16 -2.69 5.38 17.46
N GLU A 17 -1.88 5.14 18.50
CA GLU A 17 -2.17 5.56 19.87
C GLU A 17 -2.28 7.08 20.00
N VAL A 18 -1.42 7.85 19.34
CA VAL A 18 -1.49 9.32 19.32
C VAL A 18 -2.71 9.79 18.53
N LEU A 19 -3.02 9.18 17.39
CA LEU A 19 -4.24 9.48 16.61
C LEU A 19 -5.51 8.99 17.32
N THR A 20 -5.49 7.82 17.98
CA THR A 20 -6.65 7.26 18.69
C THR A 20 -6.84 7.85 20.08
N ARG A 21 -5.78 8.17 20.81
CA ARG A 21 -5.88 9.03 22.00
C ARG A 21 -6.59 10.34 21.67
N GLY A 22 -6.35 10.87 20.49
CA GLY A 22 -7.07 12.00 19.93
C GLY A 22 -8.57 11.73 19.65
N MET A 23 -9.09 10.51 19.53
CA MET A 23 -10.49 10.18 19.18
C MET A 23 -11.29 9.47 20.29
N ALA A 24 -10.66 9.10 21.41
CA ALA A 24 -11.29 8.36 22.51
C ALA A 24 -11.94 9.29 23.54
N GLY A 25 -13.11 9.81 23.22
CA GLY A 25 -13.98 10.58 24.13
C GLY A 25 -15.32 9.91 24.40
N MET A 26 -15.41 8.56 24.32
CA MET A 26 -16.62 7.82 24.70
C MET A 26 -16.24 6.60 25.53
N ASP A 27 -16.78 6.53 26.76
CA ASP A 27 -16.66 5.39 27.66
C ASP A 27 -17.12 4.09 26.99
N VAL A 28 -16.24 3.11 26.92
CA VAL A 28 -16.58 1.74 26.54
C VAL A 28 -16.00 0.77 27.56
N LYS A 29 -16.87 -0.04 28.14
CA LYS A 29 -16.50 -1.16 28.99
C LYS A 29 -16.01 -2.31 28.11
N ASP A 30 -14.83 -2.83 28.46
CA ASP A 30 -14.20 -3.98 27.82
C ASP A 30 -14.98 -5.28 28.09
N GLU A 31 -15.27 -6.02 27.03
CA GLU A 31 -15.47 -7.47 27.05
C GLU A 31 -14.84 -8.04 25.78
N ASP A 32 -13.51 -8.16 25.74
CA ASP A 32 -12.73 -9.24 25.15
C ASP A 32 -11.22 -8.99 25.32
N GLU A 33 -10.58 -9.83 26.13
CA GLU A 33 -9.16 -9.69 26.53
C GLU A 33 -8.14 -10.16 25.47
N SER A 34 -8.43 -10.20 24.18
CA SER A 34 -7.49 -10.70 23.16
C SER A 34 -6.92 -9.69 22.17
N SER A 35 -7.35 -8.42 22.22
CA SER A 35 -6.71 -7.34 21.48
C SER A 35 -6.72 -6.04 22.29
N ASN A 36 -5.56 -5.67 22.83
CA ASN A 36 -5.35 -4.44 23.62
C ASN A 36 -5.33 -3.16 22.74
N GLU A 37 -6.16 -3.04 21.71
CA GLU A 37 -6.30 -1.81 20.93
C GLU A 37 -7.66 -1.16 21.23
N PRO A 38 -7.67 0.12 21.69
CA PRO A 38 -8.94 0.84 21.80
C PRO A 38 -9.54 0.99 20.40
N LEU A 39 -10.71 0.41 20.18
CA LEU A 39 -11.48 0.60 18.96
C LEU A 39 -11.94 2.07 18.90
N ASP A 40 -11.71 2.75 17.78
CA ASP A 40 -12.21 4.12 17.55
C ASP A 40 -13.74 4.18 17.58
N HIS A 41 -14.39 3.03 17.41
CA HIS A 41 -15.82 2.87 17.52
C HIS A 41 -16.11 1.46 18.07
N PRO A 42 -16.81 1.36 19.22
CA PRO A 42 -17.00 0.09 19.94
C PRO A 42 -17.76 -0.99 19.16
N SER A 43 -18.39 -0.65 18.05
CA SER A 43 -19.22 -1.57 17.25
C SER A 43 -18.87 -1.61 15.76
N LYS A 44 -17.79 -0.97 15.31
CA LYS A 44 -17.45 -0.90 13.87
C LYS A 44 -16.01 -1.27 13.59
N THR A 45 -15.81 -2.18 12.65
CA THR A 45 -14.47 -2.50 12.14
C THR A 45 -13.91 -1.35 11.29
N PRO A 46 -12.58 -1.28 11.06
CA PRO A 46 -11.98 -0.32 10.13
C PRO A 46 -12.63 -0.34 8.74
N VAL A 47 -13.02 -1.52 8.26
CA VAL A 47 -13.72 -1.69 6.96
C VAL A 47 -15.09 -1.02 6.98
N ASP A 48 -15.85 -1.18 8.08
CA ASP A 48 -17.16 -0.54 8.21
C ASP A 48 -17.06 0.98 8.24
N MET A 49 -16.08 1.51 8.97
CA MET A 49 -15.84 2.96 9.04
C MET A 49 -15.45 3.54 7.68
N VAL A 50 -14.61 2.83 6.92
CA VAL A 50 -14.24 3.25 5.56
C VAL A 50 -15.46 3.14 4.62
N ALA A 51 -16.27 2.09 4.74
CA ALA A 51 -17.49 1.93 3.96
C ALA A 51 -18.50 3.06 4.22
N ASP A 52 -18.71 3.44 5.47
CA ASP A 52 -19.59 4.56 5.84
C ASP A 52 -19.09 5.88 5.24
N TYR A 53 -17.78 6.14 5.32
CA TYR A 53 -17.19 7.32 4.70
C TYR A 53 -17.39 7.33 3.18
N LEU A 54 -17.10 6.21 2.52
CA LEU A 54 -17.28 6.07 1.07
C LEU A 54 -18.76 6.19 0.66
N THR A 55 -19.69 5.72 1.49
CA THR A 55 -21.13 5.91 1.28
C THR A 55 -21.48 7.40 1.23
N LYS A 56 -20.96 8.20 2.18
CA LYS A 56 -21.17 9.65 2.15
C LYS A 56 -20.53 10.33 0.94
N VAL A 57 -19.33 9.91 0.57
CA VAL A 57 -18.68 10.39 -0.67
C VAL A 57 -19.54 10.08 -1.89
N ARG A 58 -20.06 8.85 -1.98
CA ARG A 58 -20.97 8.44 -3.06
C ARG A 58 -22.22 9.29 -3.11
N GLU A 59 -22.92 9.48 -1.98
CA GLU A 59 -24.15 10.29 -1.89
C GLU A 59 -23.90 11.70 -2.47
N ILE A 60 -22.86 12.39 -1.98
CA ILE A 60 -22.51 13.73 -2.46
C ILE A 60 -22.16 13.72 -3.95
N ALA A 61 -21.36 12.76 -4.40
CA ALA A 61 -20.95 12.67 -5.80
C ALA A 61 -22.15 12.40 -6.72
N TRP A 62 -23.08 11.53 -6.31
CA TRP A 62 -24.28 11.23 -7.09
C TRP A 62 -25.22 12.42 -7.16
N ASP A 63 -25.41 13.16 -6.05
CA ASP A 63 -26.23 14.37 -6.04
C ASP A 63 -25.68 15.43 -7.02
N VAL A 64 -24.37 15.65 -7.02
CA VAL A 64 -23.72 16.60 -7.94
C VAL A 64 -23.88 16.15 -9.40
N LEU A 65 -23.69 14.86 -9.69
CA LEU A 65 -23.82 14.34 -11.04
C LEU A 65 -25.27 14.32 -11.52
N GLU A 66 -26.23 14.01 -10.64
CA GLU A 66 -27.66 14.08 -10.96
C GLU A 66 -28.12 15.53 -11.25
N GLN A 67 -27.58 16.51 -10.51
CA GLN A 67 -27.84 17.93 -10.80
C GLN A 67 -27.26 18.36 -12.14
N GLN A 68 -26.06 17.85 -12.50
CA GLN A 68 -25.38 18.21 -13.75
C GLN A 68 -26.03 17.57 -14.99
N TYR A 69 -26.39 16.29 -14.93
CA TYR A 69 -26.84 15.51 -16.09
C TYR A 69 -28.36 15.24 -16.11
N GLY A 70 -29.04 15.50 -15.02
CA GLY A 70 -30.41 15.11 -14.80
C GLY A 70 -30.56 13.64 -14.37
N LYS A 71 -31.48 13.37 -13.47
CA LYS A 71 -31.67 12.07 -12.81
C LYS A 71 -31.88 10.91 -13.80
N VAL A 72 -32.68 11.13 -14.85
CA VAL A 72 -33.03 10.08 -15.86
C VAL A 72 -31.77 9.70 -16.64
N LEU A 73 -31.01 10.67 -17.14
CA LEU A 73 -29.80 10.40 -17.91
C LEU A 73 -28.73 9.76 -17.01
N PHE A 74 -28.49 10.32 -15.83
CA PHE A 74 -27.48 9.80 -14.90
C PHE A 74 -27.78 8.34 -14.49
N SER A 75 -29.05 7.99 -14.25
CA SER A 75 -29.42 6.61 -13.88
C SER A 75 -29.16 5.59 -15.02
N SER A 76 -29.27 6.02 -16.27
CA SER A 76 -29.03 5.17 -17.45
C SER A 76 -27.54 5.05 -17.82
N MET A 77 -26.67 5.93 -17.30
CA MET A 77 -25.23 5.91 -17.58
C MET A 77 -24.55 4.69 -16.97
N LYS A 78 -23.67 4.04 -17.75
CA LYS A 78 -22.74 3.05 -17.22
C LYS A 78 -21.73 3.75 -16.32
N LYS A 79 -21.56 3.24 -15.11
CA LYS A 79 -20.64 3.78 -14.11
C LYS A 79 -19.46 2.82 -13.91
N GLU A 80 -18.25 3.32 -14.00
CA GLU A 80 -17.04 2.57 -13.65
C GLU A 80 -16.35 3.29 -12.49
N LEU A 81 -15.84 2.54 -11.53
CA LEU A 81 -15.18 3.06 -10.35
C LEU A 81 -13.69 2.68 -10.38
N VAL A 82 -12.83 3.66 -10.26
CA VAL A 82 -11.40 3.46 -10.08
C VAL A 82 -11.03 3.89 -8.66
N VAL A 83 -10.54 2.95 -7.88
CA VAL A 83 -10.16 3.16 -6.49
C VAL A 83 -8.65 3.23 -6.39
N THR A 84 -8.13 4.23 -5.70
CA THR A 84 -6.69 4.40 -5.50
C THR A 84 -6.26 3.90 -4.13
N VAL A 85 -5.10 3.25 -4.08
CA VAL A 85 -4.46 2.75 -2.87
C VAL A 85 -2.98 3.11 -2.85
N PRO A 86 -2.37 3.34 -1.67
CA PRO A 86 -0.93 3.53 -1.57
C PRO A 86 -0.16 2.37 -2.18
N ALA A 87 0.96 2.68 -2.85
CA ALA A 87 1.77 1.65 -3.50
C ALA A 87 2.39 0.64 -2.52
N VAL A 88 2.63 1.09 -1.29
CA VAL A 88 3.29 0.30 -0.23
C VAL A 88 2.32 -0.57 0.57
N TRP A 89 1.00 -0.50 0.30
CA TRP A 89 0.01 -1.28 1.03
C TRP A 89 0.14 -2.77 0.75
N SER A 90 -0.15 -3.56 1.80
CA SER A 90 -0.23 -5.02 1.71
C SER A 90 -1.41 -5.44 0.83
N GLU A 91 -1.35 -6.66 0.30
CA GLU A 91 -2.46 -7.24 -0.47
C GLU A 91 -3.74 -7.32 0.38
N ARG A 92 -3.60 -7.62 1.69
CA ARG A 92 -4.72 -7.58 2.65
C ARG A 92 -5.36 -6.20 2.72
N ALA A 93 -4.58 -5.13 2.85
CA ALA A 93 -5.11 -3.76 2.90
C ALA A 93 -5.85 -3.37 1.61
N LYS A 94 -5.37 -3.83 0.45
CA LYS A 94 -6.05 -3.66 -0.84
C LYS A 94 -7.38 -4.40 -0.88
N ASP A 95 -7.43 -5.65 -0.41
CA ASP A 95 -8.67 -6.44 -0.32
C ASP A 95 -9.68 -5.80 0.64
N LEU A 96 -9.24 -5.41 1.84
CA LEU A 96 -10.09 -4.71 2.81
C LEU A 96 -10.67 -3.39 2.23
N THR A 97 -9.89 -2.69 1.41
CA THR A 97 -10.37 -1.51 0.69
C THR A 97 -11.47 -1.88 -0.30
N LEU A 98 -11.28 -2.94 -1.09
CA LEU A 98 -12.32 -3.42 -2.02
C LEU A 98 -13.59 -3.87 -1.30
N ARG A 99 -13.47 -4.55 -0.15
CA ARG A 99 -14.61 -4.92 0.68
C ARG A 99 -15.37 -3.68 1.17
N ALA A 100 -14.67 -2.64 1.62
CA ALA A 100 -15.29 -1.38 2.02
C ALA A 100 -16.00 -0.68 0.86
N VAL A 101 -15.39 -0.66 -0.32
CA VAL A 101 -15.99 -0.11 -1.56
C VAL A 101 -17.26 -0.86 -1.96
N ASN A 102 -17.23 -2.20 -1.90
CA ASN A 102 -18.40 -3.02 -2.20
C ASN A 102 -19.55 -2.76 -1.19
N ARG A 103 -19.23 -2.63 0.11
CA ARG A 103 -20.23 -2.26 1.14
C ARG A 103 -20.81 -0.86 0.94
N ALA A 104 -20.06 0.05 0.35
CA ALA A 104 -20.52 1.41 0.05
C ALA A 104 -21.49 1.48 -1.16
N GLU A 105 -21.77 0.37 -1.86
CA GLU A 105 -22.80 0.20 -2.89
C GLU A 105 -22.75 1.26 -4.01
N PHE A 106 -21.58 1.50 -4.60
CA PHE A 106 -21.46 2.44 -5.72
C PHE A 106 -22.25 2.00 -6.97
N ASN A 107 -22.73 0.76 -7.02
CA ASN A 107 -23.44 0.19 -8.18
C ASN A 107 -22.70 0.38 -9.50
N ALA A 108 -21.36 0.27 -9.44
CA ALA A 108 -20.50 0.39 -10.60
C ALA A 108 -20.50 -0.93 -11.39
N SER A 109 -20.53 -0.84 -12.72
CA SER A 109 -20.46 -2.01 -13.60
C SER A 109 -19.06 -2.66 -13.57
N ARG A 110 -18.05 -1.90 -13.14
CA ARG A 110 -16.67 -2.33 -12.98
C ARG A 110 -16.03 -1.54 -11.86
N ILE A 111 -15.31 -2.24 -10.99
CA ILE A 111 -14.43 -1.65 -9.97
C ILE A 111 -13.00 -2.08 -10.30
N SER A 112 -12.07 -1.15 -10.31
CA SER A 112 -10.64 -1.41 -10.53
C SER A 112 -9.80 -0.67 -9.52
N LEU A 113 -8.67 -1.30 -9.13
CA LEU A 113 -7.65 -0.68 -8.29
C LEU A 113 -6.54 -0.09 -9.16
N VAL A 114 -5.95 0.98 -8.66
CA VAL A 114 -4.70 1.57 -9.18
C VAL A 114 -3.90 2.13 -8.00
N SER A 115 -2.58 2.05 -8.05
CA SER A 115 -1.77 2.69 -7.00
C SER A 115 -1.81 4.21 -7.13
N GLU A 116 -1.76 4.91 -5.99
CA GLU A 116 -1.79 6.38 -5.94
C GLU A 116 -0.67 7.00 -6.79
N PRO A 117 0.60 6.55 -6.68
CA PRO A 117 1.65 7.11 -7.52
C PRO A 117 1.49 6.76 -9.03
N GLU A 118 0.93 5.59 -9.37
CA GLU A 118 0.62 5.29 -10.77
C GLU A 118 -0.45 6.24 -11.32
N ALA A 119 -1.54 6.42 -10.61
CA ALA A 119 -2.58 7.36 -10.98
C ALA A 119 -2.02 8.79 -11.15
N ALA A 120 -1.21 9.24 -10.20
CA ALA A 120 -0.57 10.56 -10.27
C ALA A 120 0.39 10.68 -11.46
N ALA A 121 1.14 9.62 -11.79
CA ALA A 121 2.02 9.59 -12.96
C ALA A 121 1.23 9.73 -14.28
N ILE A 122 0.11 9.01 -14.40
CA ILE A 122 -0.77 9.08 -15.57
C ILE A 122 -1.22 10.54 -15.81
N TYR A 123 -1.70 11.21 -14.76
CA TYR A 123 -2.13 12.60 -14.87
C TYR A 123 -0.96 13.53 -15.19
N THR A 124 0.15 13.42 -14.44
CA THR A 124 1.29 14.32 -14.56
C THR A 124 1.94 14.27 -15.94
N LEU A 125 2.13 13.05 -16.47
CA LEU A 125 2.70 12.87 -17.81
C LEU A 125 1.76 13.35 -18.91
N LYS A 126 0.44 13.19 -18.71
CA LYS A 126 -0.55 13.73 -19.63
C LYS A 126 -0.55 15.26 -19.60
N ASP A 127 -0.52 15.87 -18.41
CA ASP A 127 -0.45 17.33 -18.24
C ASP A 127 0.83 17.92 -18.88
N MET A 128 1.97 17.25 -18.73
CA MET A 128 3.23 17.63 -19.38
C MET A 128 3.16 17.53 -20.91
N ARG A 129 2.53 16.47 -21.44
CA ARG A 129 2.39 16.27 -22.90
C ARG A 129 1.46 17.29 -23.55
N GLU A 130 0.41 17.72 -22.85
CA GLU A 130 -0.56 18.70 -23.35
C GLU A 130 -0.13 20.14 -23.07
N GLY A 131 0.89 20.35 -22.22
CA GLY A 131 1.40 21.65 -21.81
C GLY A 131 2.61 22.14 -22.60
N PRO A 132 3.17 23.30 -22.19
CA PRO A 132 4.37 23.86 -22.81
C PRO A 132 5.63 23.00 -22.66
N SER A 133 5.60 22.02 -21.77
CA SER A 133 6.71 21.06 -21.52
C SER A 133 6.68 19.82 -22.42
N ARG A 134 5.91 19.81 -23.50
CA ARG A 134 5.74 18.64 -24.38
C ARG A 134 7.06 18.11 -24.93
N ASP A 135 7.98 18.98 -25.29
CA ASP A 135 9.26 18.63 -25.92
C ASP A 135 10.34 18.24 -24.89
N ASP A 136 10.03 18.38 -23.59
CA ASP A 136 10.97 18.08 -22.51
C ASP A 136 11.09 16.60 -22.20
N ILE A 137 10.18 15.76 -22.68
CA ILE A 137 10.19 14.31 -22.44
C ILE A 137 10.59 13.53 -23.71
N LYS A 138 11.49 12.54 -23.54
CA LYS A 138 12.02 11.69 -24.62
C LYS A 138 11.93 10.22 -24.24
N VAL A 139 11.86 9.35 -25.25
CA VAL A 139 12.01 7.90 -25.04
C VAL A 139 13.38 7.63 -24.41
N GLY A 140 13.39 6.85 -23.35
CA GLY A 140 14.58 6.56 -22.55
C GLY A 140 14.71 7.42 -21.30
N ASP A 141 14.04 8.58 -21.21
CA ASP A 141 14.05 9.40 -19.99
C ASP A 141 13.46 8.63 -18.80
N VAL A 142 14.11 8.76 -17.65
CA VAL A 142 13.67 8.20 -16.37
C VAL A 142 13.26 9.33 -15.45
N PHE A 143 12.13 9.19 -14.78
CA PHE A 143 11.66 10.13 -13.78
C PHE A 143 11.19 9.41 -12.51
N ILE A 144 11.27 10.11 -11.39
CA ILE A 144 10.76 9.68 -10.11
C ILE A 144 9.48 10.45 -9.84
N LEU A 145 8.37 9.78 -9.61
CA LEU A 145 7.18 10.39 -9.05
C LEU A 145 7.24 10.31 -7.53
N CYS A 146 7.06 11.43 -6.86
CA CYS A 146 6.96 11.57 -5.42
C CYS A 146 5.55 12.05 -5.08
N ASP A 147 4.68 11.14 -4.62
CA ASP A 147 3.37 11.48 -4.08
C ASP A 147 3.50 11.73 -2.58
N ALA A 148 3.65 12.99 -2.21
CA ALA A 148 3.71 13.42 -0.81
C ALA A 148 2.29 13.75 -0.33
N GLY A 149 1.64 12.76 0.25
CA GLY A 149 0.26 12.80 0.72
C GLY A 149 0.10 13.25 2.18
N GLY A 150 -1.10 13.08 2.72
CA GLY A 150 -1.40 13.37 4.12
C GLY A 150 -0.78 12.37 5.09
N GLY A 151 -0.89 11.06 4.81
CA GLY A 151 -0.41 9.99 5.68
C GLY A 151 0.89 9.36 5.23
N THR A 152 1.10 9.24 3.93
CA THR A 152 2.25 8.56 3.33
C THR A 152 2.96 9.46 2.34
N VAL A 153 4.23 9.14 2.09
CA VAL A 153 4.97 9.59 0.91
C VAL A 153 5.32 8.35 0.11
N ASP A 154 4.78 8.24 -1.10
CA ASP A 154 4.93 7.10 -1.98
C ASP A 154 5.72 7.49 -3.23
N LEU A 155 6.72 6.69 -3.60
CA LEU A 155 7.58 6.93 -4.74
C LEU A 155 7.57 5.76 -5.72
N ILE A 156 7.59 6.11 -7.00
CA ILE A 156 7.77 5.16 -8.08
C ILE A 156 8.63 5.78 -9.17
N SER A 157 9.48 4.98 -9.79
CA SER A 157 10.34 5.42 -10.88
C SER A 157 9.88 4.80 -12.19
N TYR A 158 9.73 5.61 -13.23
CA TYR A 158 9.30 5.19 -14.55
C TYR A 158 10.30 5.59 -15.61
N LYS A 159 10.47 4.71 -16.62
CA LYS A 159 11.18 4.99 -17.87
C LYS A 159 10.19 5.12 -18.99
N ILE A 160 10.31 6.17 -19.79
CA ILE A 160 9.50 6.37 -21.00
C ILE A 160 9.98 5.39 -22.07
N ILE A 161 9.10 4.52 -22.55
CA ILE A 161 9.40 3.55 -23.60
C ILE A 161 8.77 3.90 -24.94
N GLN A 162 7.74 4.75 -24.94
CA GLN A 162 7.05 5.21 -26.13
C GLN A 162 6.36 6.55 -25.83
N ILE A 163 6.34 7.46 -26.80
CA ILE A 163 5.62 8.74 -26.72
C ILE A 163 4.44 8.74 -27.68
N GLU A 164 4.64 8.34 -28.92
CA GLU A 164 3.60 8.31 -29.96
C GLU A 164 3.35 6.86 -30.44
N PRO A 165 2.13 6.48 -30.85
CA PRO A 165 0.89 7.27 -30.82
C PRO A 165 0.29 7.40 -29.43
N VAL A 166 0.67 6.56 -28.47
CA VAL A 166 0.23 6.54 -27.07
C VAL A 166 1.46 6.53 -26.19
N LEU A 167 1.45 7.40 -25.19
CA LEU A 167 2.52 7.44 -24.19
C LEU A 167 2.52 6.14 -23.36
N ARG A 168 3.70 5.49 -23.27
CA ARG A 168 3.90 4.27 -22.49
C ARG A 168 5.17 4.37 -21.65
N VAL A 169 5.09 3.85 -20.46
CA VAL A 169 6.20 3.77 -19.50
C VAL A 169 6.36 2.35 -18.95
N GLU A 170 7.54 2.07 -18.43
CA GLU A 170 7.81 0.88 -17.63
C GLU A 170 8.37 1.28 -16.27
N GLU A 171 8.11 0.52 -15.21
CA GLU A 171 8.75 0.75 -13.93
C GLU A 171 10.27 0.57 -14.06
N ALA A 172 11.01 1.58 -13.62
CA ALA A 172 12.48 1.63 -13.68
C ALA A 172 13.12 1.09 -12.41
N ALA A 173 12.42 1.18 -11.28
CA ALA A 173 12.79 0.60 -10.00
C ALA A 173 11.53 0.22 -9.22
N ILE A 174 11.67 -0.69 -8.26
CA ILE A 174 10.59 -1.07 -7.35
C ILE A 174 10.18 0.17 -6.56
N GLY A 175 8.88 0.48 -6.53
CA GLY A 175 8.35 1.60 -5.77
C GLY A 175 8.65 1.47 -4.27
N SER A 176 8.86 2.59 -3.61
CA SER A 176 9.10 2.71 -2.17
C SER A 176 8.15 3.73 -1.54
N GLY A 177 8.07 3.75 -0.23
CA GLY A 177 7.28 4.75 0.48
C GLY A 177 7.40 4.55 1.98
N ASP A 178 6.98 5.59 2.70
CA ASP A 178 6.98 5.56 4.15
C ASP A 178 5.84 6.42 4.72
N LYS A 179 5.57 6.24 6.01
CA LYS A 179 4.58 7.00 6.76
C LYS A 179 5.21 8.30 7.29
N CYS A 180 5.46 9.23 6.38
CA CYS A 180 6.06 10.55 6.67
C CYS A 180 5.31 11.70 5.95
N GLY A 181 4.01 11.54 5.73
CA GLY A 181 3.15 12.57 5.13
C GLY A 181 2.83 13.72 6.07
N ALA A 182 2.00 14.66 5.63
CA ALA A 182 1.71 15.92 6.33
C ALA A 182 1.16 15.77 7.75
N SER A 183 0.43 14.68 8.06
CA SER A 183 -0.09 14.41 9.40
C SER A 183 1.01 14.06 10.42
N TYR A 184 2.16 13.60 9.95
CA TYR A 184 3.31 13.38 10.83
C TYR A 184 3.97 14.68 11.28
N VAL A 185 3.88 15.75 10.49
CA VAL A 185 4.31 17.10 10.92
C VAL A 185 3.46 17.56 12.13
N GLU A 186 2.18 17.19 12.20
CA GLU A 186 1.32 17.47 13.36
C GLU A 186 1.76 16.65 14.59
N THR A 187 2.16 15.41 14.39
CA THR A 187 2.72 14.57 15.46
C THR A 187 4.04 15.13 15.99
N GLU A 188 4.91 15.56 15.07
CA GLU A 188 6.19 16.21 15.44
C GLU A 188 5.94 17.52 16.19
N PHE A 189 4.93 18.32 15.78
CA PHE A 189 4.54 19.51 16.52
C PHE A 189 4.11 19.19 17.95
N LEU A 190 3.26 18.19 18.17
CA LEU A 190 2.83 17.79 19.53
C LEU A 190 4.02 17.30 20.36
N SER A 191 4.92 16.52 19.77
CA SER A 191 6.14 16.04 20.43
C SER A 191 7.09 17.19 20.75
N TRP A 192 7.22 18.15 19.84
CA TRP A 192 7.99 19.38 20.06
C TRP A 192 7.36 20.24 21.16
N LEU A 193 6.03 20.44 21.12
CA LEU A 193 5.29 21.23 22.11
C LEU A 193 5.45 20.65 23.53
N GLU A 194 5.36 19.31 23.68
CA GLU A 194 5.58 18.64 24.96
C GLU A 194 6.97 18.93 25.53
N LYS A 195 8.00 18.88 24.68
CA LYS A 195 9.37 19.21 25.09
C LYS A 195 9.53 20.68 25.44
N TRP A 196 8.83 21.57 24.72
CA TRP A 196 8.93 23.01 24.87
C TRP A 196 8.27 23.52 26.14
N ILE A 197 7.01 23.14 26.40
CA ILE A 197 6.27 23.59 27.60
C ILE A 197 6.43 22.67 28.82
N GLY A 198 7.10 21.52 28.66
CA GLY A 198 7.28 20.49 29.67
C GLY A 198 6.11 19.50 29.77
N SER A 199 6.44 18.24 30.06
CA SER A 199 5.46 17.13 30.08
C SER A 199 4.32 17.36 31.08
N GLU A 200 4.58 18.02 32.24
CA GLU A 200 3.53 18.30 33.21
C GLU A 200 2.44 19.25 32.68
N ALA A 201 2.84 20.33 31.98
CA ALA A 201 1.89 21.25 31.38
C ALA A 201 1.19 20.62 30.17
N PHE A 202 1.92 19.85 29.36
CA PHE A 202 1.40 19.17 28.19
C PHE A 202 0.35 18.10 28.54
N GLN A 203 0.56 17.32 29.61
CA GLN A 203 -0.38 16.29 30.07
C GLN A 203 -1.70 16.88 30.59
N LYS A 204 -1.72 18.15 31.04
CA LYS A 204 -2.95 18.85 31.43
C LYS A 204 -3.83 19.22 30.22
N ILE A 205 -3.30 19.19 29.00
CA ILE A 205 -4.10 19.44 27.79
C ILE A 205 -5.00 18.22 27.55
N PRO A 206 -6.35 18.40 27.54
CA PRO A 206 -7.27 17.33 27.22
C PRO A 206 -7.00 16.72 25.83
N GLU A 207 -7.21 15.42 25.68
CA GLU A 207 -6.93 14.72 24.43
C GLU A 207 -7.73 15.28 23.25
N GLU A 208 -8.98 15.71 23.46
CA GLU A 208 -9.81 16.35 22.42
C GLU A 208 -9.19 17.65 21.90
N LYS A 209 -8.35 18.35 22.69
CA LYS A 209 -7.67 19.58 22.27
C LYS A 209 -6.34 19.35 21.57
N LYS A 210 -5.82 18.13 21.64
CA LYS A 210 -4.66 17.66 20.86
C LYS A 210 -5.05 17.06 19.51
N ARG A 211 -6.36 16.93 19.23
CA ARG A 211 -6.88 16.31 18.01
C ARG A 211 -6.97 17.29 16.85
N HIS A 212 -6.88 16.72 15.64
CA HIS A 212 -7.29 17.42 14.43
C HIS A 212 -8.71 18.01 14.58
N GLY A 213 -8.89 19.26 14.15
CA GLY A 213 -10.14 20.00 14.30
C GLY A 213 -10.27 20.77 15.61
N SER A 214 -9.41 20.58 16.61
CA SER A 214 -9.34 21.49 17.78
C SER A 214 -8.77 22.86 17.37
N GLN A 215 -9.04 23.89 18.16
CA GLN A 215 -8.57 25.25 17.87
C GLN A 215 -7.05 25.32 17.70
N MET A 216 -6.30 24.67 18.61
CA MET A 216 -4.84 24.61 18.55
C MET A 216 -4.34 23.92 17.28
N MET A 217 -4.86 22.72 16.99
CA MET A 217 -4.41 21.95 15.83
C MET A 217 -4.87 22.56 14.51
N THR A 218 -6.04 23.18 14.45
CA THR A 218 -6.52 23.90 13.26
C THR A 218 -5.63 25.11 12.97
N SER A 219 -5.24 25.87 14.02
CA SER A 219 -4.30 26.98 13.87
C SER A 219 -2.95 26.49 13.35
N PHE A 220 -2.41 25.41 13.92
CA PHE A 220 -1.15 24.81 13.43
C PHE A 220 -1.28 24.33 11.98
N GLU A 221 -2.36 23.64 11.62
CA GLU A 221 -2.59 23.13 10.27
C GLU A 221 -2.62 24.23 9.22
N ILE A 222 -3.32 25.33 9.49
CA ILE A 222 -3.37 26.49 8.58
C ILE A 222 -1.95 27.03 8.34
N ASN A 223 -1.19 27.24 9.40
CA ASN A 223 0.17 27.75 9.32
C ASN A 223 1.12 26.75 8.64
N LYS A 224 0.98 25.44 8.94
CA LYS A 224 1.71 24.36 8.27
C LYS A 224 1.52 24.39 6.75
N LEU A 225 0.30 24.63 6.27
CA LEU A 225 0.01 24.68 4.82
C LEU A 225 0.75 25.82 4.12
N HIS A 226 0.97 26.95 4.80
CA HIS A 226 1.58 28.15 4.23
C HIS A 226 3.07 28.27 4.53
N PHE A 227 3.62 27.46 5.41
CA PHE A 227 5.02 27.54 5.79
C PHE A 227 5.96 27.31 4.60
N SER A 228 6.81 28.31 4.32
CA SER A 228 7.76 28.33 3.21
C SER A 228 9.22 28.15 3.66
N GLY A 229 9.50 28.29 4.96
CA GLY A 229 10.85 28.34 5.52
C GLY A 229 11.50 29.72 5.51
N ASP A 230 10.76 30.74 5.12
CA ASP A 230 11.17 32.14 5.20
C ASP A 230 10.93 32.68 6.65
N ASP A 231 11.27 33.95 6.90
CA ASP A 231 11.19 34.55 8.23
C ASP A 231 9.72 34.89 8.60
N ASP A 232 8.97 33.85 8.93
CA ASP A 232 7.60 33.95 9.42
C ASP A 232 7.55 33.63 10.92
N GLU A 233 6.89 34.52 11.68
CA GLU A 233 6.45 34.20 13.04
C GLU A 233 5.05 33.59 12.98
N ILE A 234 4.87 32.46 13.65
CA ILE A 234 3.64 31.69 13.63
C ILE A 234 3.02 31.68 15.01
N GLU A 235 1.81 32.18 15.11
CA GLU A 235 1.07 32.24 16.35
C GLU A 235 0.10 31.08 16.52
N ILE A 236 0.20 30.37 17.65
CA ILE A 236 -0.67 29.24 18.01
C ILE A 236 -1.22 29.45 19.41
N ARG A 237 -2.54 29.51 19.55
CA ARG A 237 -3.17 29.61 20.84
C ARG A 237 -3.16 28.24 21.55
N ILE A 238 -2.42 28.17 22.66
CA ILE A 238 -2.37 26.97 23.50
C ILE A 238 -3.60 26.89 24.44
N PRO A 239 -4.04 25.66 24.80
CA PRO A 239 -5.15 25.45 25.72
C PRO A 239 -4.89 26.03 27.11
N ALA A 240 -5.93 26.56 27.74
CA ALA A 240 -5.82 27.16 29.08
C ALA A 240 -5.41 26.14 30.16
N GLU A 241 -5.71 24.90 29.95
CA GLU A 241 -5.42 23.79 30.84
C GLU A 241 -3.92 23.57 31.09
N THR A 242 -3.06 24.05 30.20
CA THR A 242 -1.61 24.08 30.45
C THR A 242 -1.23 24.83 31.72
N GLY A 243 -2.08 25.79 32.14
CA GLY A 243 -1.81 26.70 33.24
C GLY A 243 -0.81 27.81 32.90
N ILE A 244 -0.32 27.88 31.67
CA ILE A 244 0.64 28.89 31.20
C ILE A 244 -0.14 30.02 30.53
N GLN A 245 -0.09 31.21 31.11
CA GLN A 245 -0.70 32.40 30.54
C GLN A 245 0.34 33.27 29.82
N ASN A 246 1.41 33.62 30.54
CA ASN A 246 2.53 34.39 30.02
C ASN A 246 3.85 33.75 30.43
N SER A 247 4.82 33.69 29.50
CA SER A 247 6.17 33.24 29.74
C SER A 247 7.11 33.77 28.63
N GLU A 248 7.98 34.69 29.00
CA GLU A 248 8.99 35.22 28.07
C GLU A 248 9.95 34.10 27.62
N GLU A 249 10.33 33.19 28.52
CA GLU A 249 11.22 32.05 28.21
C GLU A 249 10.64 31.11 27.17
N LEU A 250 9.33 30.88 27.22
CA LEU A 250 8.61 29.99 26.30
C LEU A 250 8.04 30.74 25.07
N ASN A 251 8.25 32.04 25.01
CA ASN A 251 7.65 32.91 23.97
C ASN A 251 6.12 32.78 23.90
N ILE A 252 5.47 32.86 25.08
CA ILE A 252 4.02 32.79 25.23
C ILE A 252 3.51 34.08 25.86
N ASP A 253 2.55 34.74 25.19
CA ASP A 253 1.83 35.89 25.68
C ASP A 253 0.32 35.71 25.48
N ASP A 254 -0.49 35.95 26.50
CA ASP A 254 -1.94 35.65 26.55
C ASP A 254 -2.29 34.27 25.95
N ARG A 255 -1.51 33.26 26.30
CA ARG A 255 -1.62 31.88 25.78
C ARG A 255 -1.39 31.76 24.27
N ILE A 256 -0.81 32.76 23.65
CA ILE A 256 -0.36 32.71 22.25
C ILE A 256 1.12 32.32 22.27
N LEU A 257 1.41 31.13 21.79
CA LEU A 257 2.76 30.65 21.55
C LEU A 257 3.22 31.16 20.19
N THR A 258 4.31 31.94 20.17
CA THR A 258 4.94 32.38 18.93
C THR A 258 6.10 31.46 18.57
N LEU A 259 5.97 30.79 17.42
CA LEU A 259 6.98 29.91 16.85
C LEU A 259 7.85 30.68 15.85
N SER A 260 9.15 30.62 16.05
CA SER A 260 10.12 31.11 15.05
C SER A 260 10.23 30.16 13.86
N THR A 261 10.71 30.68 12.73
CA THR A 261 11.07 29.89 11.54
C THR A 261 11.98 28.71 11.87
N ALA A 262 12.95 28.89 12.80
CA ALA A 262 13.87 27.82 13.19
C ALA A 262 13.14 26.67 13.91
N GLN A 263 12.18 26.97 14.78
CA GLN A 263 11.37 25.97 15.47
C GLN A 263 10.43 25.24 14.49
N MET A 264 9.82 25.96 13.55
CA MET A 264 9.02 25.33 12.50
C MET A 264 9.85 24.40 11.63
N LYS A 265 11.08 24.77 11.26
CA LYS A 265 12.00 23.87 10.54
C LYS A 265 12.28 22.61 11.36
N GLN A 266 12.54 22.70 12.66
CA GLN A 266 12.72 21.53 13.53
C GLN A 266 11.53 20.57 13.52
N ILE A 267 10.31 21.12 13.44
CA ILE A 267 9.06 20.33 13.38
C ILE A 267 8.90 19.64 12.01
N PHE A 268 9.28 20.30 10.92
CA PHE A 268 9.15 19.77 9.56
C PHE A 268 10.28 18.81 9.16
N ASP A 269 11.51 19.05 9.62
CA ASP A 269 12.71 18.40 9.12
C ASP A 269 12.71 16.86 9.25
N PRO A 270 12.12 16.21 10.27
CA PRO A 270 11.99 14.76 10.29
C PRO A 270 11.25 14.20 9.07
N CYS A 271 10.10 14.78 8.72
CA CYS A 271 9.30 14.37 7.55
C CYS A 271 10.00 14.71 6.23
N VAL A 272 10.60 15.90 6.14
CA VAL A 272 11.38 16.36 4.98
C VAL A 272 12.57 15.44 4.74
N SER A 273 13.34 15.13 5.78
CA SER A 273 14.52 14.25 5.69
C SER A 273 14.14 12.84 5.26
N SER A 274 13.03 12.30 5.77
CA SER A 274 12.50 11.00 5.36
C SER A 274 12.09 11.01 3.89
N THR A 275 11.43 12.07 3.44
CA THR A 275 11.05 12.23 2.02
C THR A 275 12.28 12.28 1.10
N ILE A 276 13.31 13.05 1.49
CA ILE A 276 14.57 13.14 0.72
C ILE A 276 15.28 11.78 0.66
N LYS A 277 15.34 11.04 1.77
CA LYS A 277 15.92 9.68 1.79
C LYS A 277 15.20 8.72 0.85
N LEU A 278 13.87 8.81 0.76
CA LEU A 278 13.09 8.00 -0.19
C LEU A 278 13.44 8.36 -1.65
N ILE A 279 13.58 9.67 -1.96
CA ILE A 279 13.97 10.12 -3.30
C ILE A 279 15.39 9.64 -3.64
N ASP A 280 16.35 9.76 -2.70
CA ASP A 280 17.71 9.27 -2.86
C ASP A 280 17.76 7.75 -3.10
N GLY A 281 16.98 7.00 -2.32
CA GLY A 281 16.83 5.55 -2.49
C GLY A 281 16.32 5.17 -3.88
N GLN A 282 15.31 5.88 -4.40
CA GLN A 282 14.80 5.66 -5.75
C GLN A 282 15.82 6.04 -6.82
N ALA A 283 16.50 7.17 -6.69
CA ALA A 283 17.55 7.59 -7.62
C ALA A 283 18.70 6.56 -7.67
N THR A 284 19.12 6.09 -6.50
CA THR A 284 20.14 5.05 -6.37
C THR A 284 19.69 3.73 -7.01
N ALA A 285 18.44 3.30 -6.80
CA ALA A 285 17.91 2.08 -7.39
C ALA A 285 17.86 2.14 -8.93
N VAL A 286 17.45 3.29 -9.50
CA VAL A 286 17.46 3.54 -10.94
C VAL A 286 18.88 3.45 -11.51
N MET A 287 19.86 4.07 -10.84
CA MET A 287 21.26 4.01 -11.29
C MET A 287 21.84 2.58 -11.20
N LYS A 288 21.53 1.84 -10.14
CA LYS A 288 21.92 0.41 -9.99
C LYS A 288 21.31 -0.49 -11.05
N ALA A 289 20.11 -0.16 -11.55
CA ALA A 289 19.49 -0.85 -12.68
C ALA A 289 20.14 -0.52 -14.04
N GLY A 290 21.19 0.28 -14.07
CA GLY A 290 21.92 0.67 -15.30
C GLY A 290 21.17 1.67 -16.18
N LEU A 291 20.13 2.33 -15.67
CA LEU A 291 19.30 3.27 -16.41
C LEU A 291 19.83 4.71 -16.39
N GLY A 292 20.98 4.92 -15.76
CA GLY A 292 21.55 6.25 -15.58
C GLY A 292 20.86 7.04 -14.48
N LYS A 293 21.09 8.34 -14.47
CA LYS A 293 20.52 9.26 -13.50
C LYS A 293 19.10 9.64 -13.89
N PRO A 294 18.14 9.69 -12.93
CA PRO A 294 16.81 10.21 -13.21
C PRO A 294 16.87 11.65 -13.75
N LYS A 295 16.14 11.92 -14.80
CA LYS A 295 16.08 13.26 -15.40
C LYS A 295 15.36 14.25 -14.50
N MET A 296 14.24 13.82 -13.90
CA MET A 296 13.43 14.70 -13.08
C MET A 296 12.73 13.96 -11.93
N VAL A 297 12.39 14.72 -10.89
CA VAL A 297 11.47 14.35 -9.82
C VAL A 297 10.16 15.11 -10.01
N LEU A 298 9.05 14.38 -10.09
CA LEU A 298 7.69 14.93 -10.21
C LEU A 298 7.03 14.88 -8.85
N VAL A 299 6.74 16.04 -8.25
CA VAL A 299 6.17 16.15 -6.90
C VAL A 299 4.68 16.41 -6.98
N VAL A 300 3.89 15.52 -6.37
CA VAL A 300 2.42 15.61 -6.29
C VAL A 300 1.95 15.40 -4.85
N GLY A 301 0.63 15.39 -4.64
CA GLY A 301 0.01 15.21 -3.33
C GLY A 301 -0.21 16.51 -2.56
N GLY A 302 -0.95 16.41 -1.47
CA GLY A 302 -1.29 17.57 -0.63
C GLY A 302 -0.09 18.17 0.09
N PHE A 303 0.78 17.34 0.65
CA PHE A 303 2.03 17.76 1.28
C PHE A 303 3.04 18.22 0.23
N GLY A 304 3.03 17.63 -0.96
CA GLY A 304 3.84 18.05 -2.09
C GLY A 304 3.57 19.52 -2.55
N ARG A 305 2.46 20.13 -2.13
CA ARG A 305 2.19 21.57 -2.35
C ARG A 305 2.92 22.48 -1.37
N ASN A 306 3.32 21.96 -0.20
CA ASN A 306 4.02 22.76 0.79
C ASN A 306 5.33 23.30 0.22
N GLU A 307 5.56 24.61 0.37
CA GLU A 307 6.69 25.28 -0.28
C GLU A 307 8.02 24.94 0.40
N TYR A 308 8.02 24.76 1.71
CA TYR A 308 9.24 24.37 2.43
C TYR A 308 9.72 22.97 2.00
N LEU A 309 8.81 21.98 1.97
CA LEU A 309 9.14 20.66 1.47
C LEU A 309 9.67 20.72 0.03
N TYR A 310 9.00 21.47 -0.85
CA TYR A 310 9.39 21.56 -2.25
C TYR A 310 10.78 22.17 -2.42
N ARG A 311 11.08 23.26 -1.72
CA ARG A 311 12.41 23.89 -1.74
C ARG A 311 13.50 22.92 -1.25
N LYS A 312 13.23 22.15 -0.19
CA LYS A 312 14.17 21.14 0.31
C LYS A 312 14.41 20.00 -0.68
N ILE A 313 13.37 19.52 -1.35
CA ILE A 313 13.52 18.55 -2.44
C ILE A 313 14.30 19.19 -3.61
N GLN A 314 14.05 20.46 -3.94
CA GLN A 314 14.76 21.19 -5.00
C GLN A 314 16.25 21.36 -4.70
N GLU A 315 16.61 21.71 -3.47
CA GLU A 315 18.01 21.77 -3.00
C GLU A 315 18.69 20.42 -3.21
N TYR A 316 18.06 19.34 -2.77
CA TYR A 316 18.59 17.97 -2.96
C TYR A 316 18.70 17.62 -4.45
N CYS A 317 17.64 17.79 -5.24
CA CYS A 317 17.65 17.47 -6.67
C CYS A 317 18.74 18.25 -7.43
N SER A 318 18.93 19.52 -7.08
CA SER A 318 19.99 20.37 -7.66
C SER A 318 21.37 19.82 -7.33
N SER A 319 21.59 19.32 -6.11
CA SER A 319 22.88 18.74 -5.69
C SER A 319 23.26 17.48 -6.47
N ILE A 320 22.27 16.69 -6.88
CA ILE A 320 22.47 15.53 -7.74
C ILE A 320 22.27 15.83 -9.24
N GLY A 321 21.98 17.10 -9.59
CA GLY A 321 21.75 17.62 -10.94
C GLY A 321 20.53 16.94 -11.61
N THR A 322 19.43 16.76 -10.91
CA THR A 322 18.12 16.26 -11.37
C THR A 322 17.13 17.43 -11.35
N GLU A 323 16.25 17.50 -12.33
CA GLU A 323 15.21 18.53 -12.34
C GLU A 323 14.09 18.19 -11.36
N ILE A 324 13.36 19.20 -10.90
CA ILE A 324 12.13 19.02 -10.11
C ILE A 324 10.97 19.76 -10.78
N ARG A 325 9.81 19.14 -10.80
CA ARG A 325 8.58 19.74 -11.36
C ARG A 325 7.34 19.35 -10.57
N ARG A 326 6.32 20.23 -10.65
CA ARG A 326 4.94 19.97 -10.20
C ARG A 326 4.00 20.05 -11.40
N PRO A 327 2.97 19.19 -11.52
CA PRO A 327 1.90 19.38 -12.51
C PRO A 327 1.02 20.57 -12.10
N ARG A 328 0.15 21.01 -13.01
CA ARG A 328 -0.76 22.14 -12.79
C ARG A 328 -1.65 21.96 -11.54
N PHE A 329 -2.09 20.74 -11.25
CA PHE A 329 -2.96 20.43 -10.13
C PHE A 329 -2.39 19.29 -9.26
N PRO A 330 -1.30 19.51 -8.51
CA PRO A 330 -0.61 18.46 -7.77
C PRO A 330 -1.47 17.82 -6.68
N TRP A 331 -2.36 18.58 -6.02
CA TRP A 331 -3.26 18.09 -4.98
C TRP A 331 -4.29 17.08 -5.48
N SER A 332 -4.79 17.25 -6.70
CA SER A 332 -5.78 16.36 -7.31
C SER A 332 -5.20 15.43 -8.37
N ALA A 333 -3.87 15.31 -8.45
CA ALA A 333 -3.20 14.51 -9.47
C ALA A 333 -3.63 13.03 -9.41
N VAL A 334 -3.74 12.46 -8.22
CA VAL A 334 -4.18 11.07 -7.99
C VAL A 334 -5.60 10.85 -8.51
N SER A 335 -6.57 11.67 -8.09
CA SER A 335 -7.97 11.51 -8.52
C SER A 335 -8.17 11.76 -10.02
N ARG A 336 -7.48 12.75 -10.58
CA ARG A 336 -7.49 13.02 -12.03
C ARG A 336 -6.86 11.87 -12.83
N GLY A 337 -5.75 11.32 -12.34
CA GLY A 337 -5.10 10.17 -12.93
C GLY A 337 -5.94 8.90 -12.83
N ALA A 338 -6.65 8.70 -11.74
CA ALA A 338 -7.60 7.58 -11.61
C ALA A 338 -8.71 7.67 -12.68
N VAL A 339 -9.25 8.87 -12.93
CA VAL A 339 -10.21 9.08 -14.02
C VAL A 339 -9.58 8.79 -15.38
N CYS A 340 -8.38 9.32 -15.65
CA CYS A 340 -7.65 9.01 -16.88
C CYS A 340 -7.45 7.50 -17.05
N ARG A 341 -7.09 6.79 -15.98
CA ARG A 341 -6.94 5.32 -15.97
C ARG A 341 -8.23 4.58 -16.33
N GLY A 342 -9.36 5.04 -15.80
CA GLY A 342 -10.68 4.47 -16.13
C GLY A 342 -11.05 4.63 -17.60
N LEU A 343 -10.57 5.69 -18.23
CA LEU A 343 -10.81 6.00 -19.65
C LEU A 343 -9.83 5.29 -20.61
N GLU A 344 -8.78 4.64 -20.10
CA GLU A 344 -7.84 3.90 -20.93
C GLU A 344 -8.48 2.63 -21.51
N PRO A 345 -8.13 2.27 -22.77
CA PRO A 345 -8.64 1.05 -23.39
C PRO A 345 -8.17 -0.19 -22.62
N ALA A 346 -8.98 -1.24 -22.63
CA ALA A 346 -8.66 -2.52 -21.98
C ALA A 346 -7.40 -3.20 -22.54
N SER A 347 -7.02 -2.86 -23.78
CA SER A 347 -5.86 -3.42 -24.49
C SER A 347 -4.49 -2.89 -24.05
N GLY A 348 -4.42 -1.98 -23.11
CA GLY A 348 -3.17 -1.48 -22.55
C GLY A 348 -3.27 -0.05 -22.02
N GLY A 349 -2.76 0.16 -20.83
CA GLY A 349 -2.65 1.47 -20.20
C GLY A 349 -1.29 2.13 -20.41
N LEU A 350 -1.08 3.26 -19.72
CA LEU A 350 0.17 4.00 -19.71
C LEU A 350 1.34 3.10 -19.25
N VAL A 351 1.16 2.35 -18.17
CA VAL A 351 2.19 1.48 -17.60
C VAL A 351 2.19 0.15 -18.35
N ALA A 352 3.24 -0.12 -19.10
CA ALA A 352 3.38 -1.34 -19.90
C ALA A 352 3.98 -2.52 -19.12
N VAL A 353 4.88 -2.23 -18.19
CA VAL A 353 5.58 -3.25 -17.38
C VAL A 353 5.73 -2.74 -15.96
N ARG A 354 5.36 -3.60 -15.00
CA ARG A 354 5.62 -3.41 -13.56
C ARG A 354 6.73 -4.33 -13.08
N LEU A 355 7.24 -4.05 -11.90
CA LEU A 355 8.20 -4.91 -11.21
C LEU A 355 7.53 -5.59 -10.00
N ALA A 356 7.78 -6.89 -9.83
CA ALA A 356 7.33 -7.61 -8.65
C ALA A 356 7.95 -7.02 -7.39
N ARG A 357 7.13 -6.64 -6.42
CA ARG A 357 7.58 -5.97 -5.18
C ARG A 357 8.16 -6.92 -4.15
N LYS A 358 7.79 -8.20 -4.26
CA LYS A 358 8.15 -9.28 -3.33
C LYS A 358 8.46 -10.54 -4.11
N PHE A 359 9.12 -11.48 -3.43
CA PHE A 359 9.05 -12.88 -3.83
C PHE A 359 7.65 -13.41 -3.49
N TYR A 360 7.07 -14.18 -4.38
CA TYR A 360 5.81 -14.88 -4.17
C TYR A 360 6.02 -16.37 -4.36
N GLY A 361 5.56 -17.18 -3.41
CA GLY A 361 5.80 -18.61 -3.46
C GLY A 361 4.83 -19.40 -2.59
N THR A 362 5.04 -20.70 -2.55
CA THR A 362 4.29 -21.63 -1.71
C THR A 362 5.23 -22.64 -1.06
N PRO A 363 4.99 -23.02 0.21
CA PRO A 363 5.73 -24.13 0.81
C PRO A 363 5.24 -25.45 0.22
N VAL A 364 6.19 -26.32 -0.08
CA VAL A 364 5.93 -27.66 -0.56
C VAL A 364 6.69 -28.69 0.27
N SER A 365 6.28 -29.95 0.17
CA SER A 365 7.09 -31.09 0.61
C SER A 365 7.83 -31.69 -0.59
N THR A 366 9.09 -32.03 -0.40
CA THR A 366 9.93 -32.64 -1.43
C THR A 366 10.65 -33.89 -0.85
N ILE A 367 11.23 -34.72 -1.71
CA ILE A 367 12.02 -35.88 -1.26
C ILE A 367 13.19 -35.38 -0.40
N PHE A 368 13.35 -35.98 0.80
CA PHE A 368 14.44 -35.61 1.70
C PHE A 368 15.79 -36.07 1.15
N LEU A 369 16.71 -35.15 0.98
CA LEU A 369 18.08 -35.40 0.55
C LEU A 369 19.05 -35.05 1.68
N PRO A 370 19.80 -36.03 2.25
CA PRO A 370 20.81 -35.75 3.26
C PRO A 370 21.88 -34.77 2.72
N GLY A 371 22.25 -33.79 3.54
CA GLY A 371 23.22 -32.74 3.15
C GLY A 371 22.65 -31.58 2.36
N VAL A 372 21.41 -31.69 1.84
CA VAL A 372 20.65 -30.61 1.19
C VAL A 372 19.63 -30.05 2.17
N HIS A 373 18.76 -30.93 2.69
CA HIS A 373 17.68 -30.54 3.60
C HIS A 373 18.12 -30.69 5.06
N LYS A 374 17.59 -29.86 5.93
CA LYS A 374 17.86 -29.94 7.36
C LYS A 374 17.15 -31.14 7.99
N PRO A 375 17.81 -31.85 8.96
CA PRO A 375 17.20 -33.04 9.60
C PRO A 375 15.85 -32.75 10.27
N GLU A 376 15.63 -31.56 10.82
CA GLU A 376 14.38 -31.17 11.48
C GLU A 376 13.18 -31.05 10.53
N ASP A 377 13.44 -30.92 9.23
CA ASP A 377 12.38 -30.86 8.22
C ASP A 377 11.96 -32.24 7.74
N MET A 378 12.74 -33.28 8.07
CA MET A 378 12.48 -34.66 7.64
C MET A 378 11.26 -35.24 8.34
N TYR A 379 10.39 -35.86 7.56
CA TYR A 379 9.30 -36.69 8.03
C TYR A 379 9.10 -37.89 7.08
N ILE A 380 8.37 -38.88 7.55
CA ILE A 380 7.94 -40.00 6.69
C ILE A 380 6.52 -39.71 6.22
N ASP A 381 6.36 -39.67 4.92
CA ASP A 381 5.06 -39.44 4.31
C ASP A 381 4.14 -40.64 4.52
N GLY A 382 2.96 -40.42 5.07
CA GLY A 382 2.03 -41.47 5.46
C GLY A 382 1.40 -42.22 4.27
N TYR A 383 1.41 -41.64 3.08
CA TYR A 383 0.89 -42.25 1.85
C TYR A 383 1.97 -43.06 1.13
N THR A 384 3.08 -42.41 0.81
CA THR A 384 4.15 -43.01 0.01
C THR A 384 5.15 -43.82 0.83
N GLY A 385 5.24 -43.62 2.15
CA GLY A 385 6.29 -44.18 3.00
C GLY A 385 7.69 -43.58 2.76
N CYS A 386 7.80 -42.58 1.90
CA CYS A 386 9.07 -41.91 1.57
C CYS A 386 9.51 -40.92 2.66
N ARG A 387 10.83 -40.74 2.77
CA ARG A 387 11.38 -39.65 3.57
C ARG A 387 11.21 -38.35 2.81
N MET A 388 10.48 -37.40 3.38
CA MET A 388 10.17 -36.10 2.80
C MET A 388 10.74 -34.97 3.66
N ALA A 389 11.05 -33.84 3.04
CA ALA A 389 11.37 -32.57 3.70
C ALA A 389 10.16 -31.65 3.59
N LYS A 390 9.57 -31.26 4.72
CA LYS A 390 8.43 -30.33 4.78
C LYS A 390 8.89 -28.87 4.69
N GLY A 391 7.97 -27.99 4.26
CA GLY A 391 8.14 -26.54 4.34
C GLY A 391 9.28 -25.99 3.47
N GLN A 392 9.63 -26.67 2.37
CA GLN A 392 10.61 -26.18 1.41
C GLN A 392 9.96 -25.16 0.49
N MET A 393 10.60 -24.01 0.29
CA MET A 393 10.01 -22.92 -0.49
C MET A 393 10.14 -23.15 -1.99
N ARG A 394 9.03 -22.98 -2.70
CA ARG A 394 8.98 -22.86 -4.16
C ARG A 394 8.56 -21.44 -4.51
N TRP A 395 9.53 -20.65 -4.93
CA TRP A 395 9.30 -19.29 -5.36
C TRP A 395 8.85 -19.26 -6.82
N LEU A 396 7.72 -18.59 -7.07
CA LEU A 396 7.06 -18.48 -8.38
C LEU A 396 7.44 -17.17 -9.07
N SER A 397 7.69 -16.13 -8.30
CA SER A 397 8.17 -14.85 -8.80
C SER A 397 9.22 -14.32 -7.85
N GLU A 398 10.26 -13.74 -8.42
CA GLU A 398 11.31 -13.05 -7.68
C GLU A 398 11.00 -11.56 -7.57
N LYS A 399 11.51 -10.93 -6.50
CA LYS A 399 11.46 -9.48 -6.34
C LYS A 399 12.21 -8.83 -7.51
N GLY A 400 11.56 -7.88 -8.21
CA GLY A 400 12.12 -7.24 -9.39
C GLY A 400 11.77 -7.91 -10.72
N ASP A 401 11.09 -9.05 -10.71
CA ASP A 401 10.61 -9.68 -11.94
C ASP A 401 9.72 -8.73 -12.75
N ARG A 402 9.92 -8.71 -14.06
CA ARG A 402 9.16 -7.90 -15.01
C ARG A 402 7.78 -8.52 -15.25
N LEU A 403 6.74 -7.75 -15.00
CA LEU A 403 5.34 -8.14 -15.12
C LEU A 403 4.64 -7.32 -16.22
N PRO A 404 4.62 -7.79 -17.48
CA PRO A 404 3.98 -7.08 -18.59
C PRO A 404 2.45 -7.01 -18.41
N GLU A 405 1.86 -5.83 -18.64
CA GLU A 405 0.41 -5.65 -18.50
C GLU A 405 -0.39 -6.30 -19.64
N ALA A 406 0.10 -6.20 -20.88
CA ALA A 406 -0.60 -6.73 -22.04
C ALA A 406 -0.67 -8.26 -22.06
N HIS A 407 0.32 -8.91 -21.47
CA HIS A 407 0.43 -10.36 -21.40
C HIS A 407 0.74 -10.74 -19.94
N PRO A 408 -0.27 -10.86 -19.08
CA PRO A 408 -0.05 -11.21 -17.67
C PRO A 408 0.79 -12.48 -17.55
N ARG A 409 1.88 -12.39 -16.79
CA ARG A 409 2.76 -13.53 -16.56
C ARG A 409 2.00 -14.61 -15.79
N LYS A 410 1.87 -15.78 -16.39
CA LYS A 410 1.35 -16.97 -15.74
C LYS A 410 2.52 -17.85 -15.38
N ILE A 411 2.58 -18.22 -14.12
CA ILE A 411 3.59 -19.11 -13.59
C ILE A 411 2.86 -20.32 -13.00
N GLU A 412 3.34 -21.50 -13.32
CA GLU A 412 2.71 -22.75 -12.94
C GLU A 412 3.72 -23.65 -12.27
N ILE A 413 3.34 -24.25 -11.15
CA ILE A 413 4.09 -25.33 -10.52
C ILE A 413 3.21 -26.56 -10.43
N GLN A 414 3.83 -27.72 -10.63
CA GLN A 414 3.17 -29.00 -10.45
C GLN A 414 3.35 -29.46 -9.01
N VAL A 415 2.26 -29.92 -8.40
CA VAL A 415 2.23 -30.52 -7.07
C VAL A 415 1.33 -31.75 -7.12
N SER A 416 1.70 -32.80 -6.40
CA SER A 416 0.86 -34.00 -6.28
C SER A 416 0.12 -33.98 -4.94
N PHE A 417 -1.14 -34.31 -4.95
CA PHE A 417 -1.97 -34.43 -3.76
C PHE A 417 -2.40 -35.88 -3.60
N SER A 418 -2.07 -36.47 -2.44
CA SER A 418 -2.38 -37.87 -2.09
C SER A 418 -3.54 -37.90 -1.09
N PHE A 419 -4.43 -38.89 -1.24
CA PHE A 419 -5.58 -39.10 -0.36
C PHE A 419 -6.01 -40.58 -0.35
N ARG A 420 -6.71 -41.00 0.70
CA ARG A 420 -7.39 -42.29 0.75
C ARG A 420 -8.83 -42.15 0.23
N PRO A 421 -9.45 -43.26 -0.22
CA PRO A 421 -10.82 -43.23 -0.77
C PRO A 421 -11.86 -42.57 0.15
N GLU A 422 -11.69 -42.78 1.47
CA GLU A 422 -12.57 -42.28 2.53
C GLU A 422 -12.28 -40.85 3.00
N GLU A 423 -11.15 -40.27 2.60
CA GLU A 423 -10.74 -38.95 3.05
C GLU A 423 -11.39 -37.84 2.21
N PRO A 424 -11.67 -36.67 2.82
CA PRO A 424 -12.11 -35.49 2.07
C PRO A 424 -11.06 -35.06 1.04
N ARG A 425 -11.48 -34.90 -0.20
CA ARG A 425 -10.59 -34.45 -1.28
C ARG A 425 -10.53 -32.92 -1.35
N GLN A 426 -10.13 -32.29 -0.23
CA GLN A 426 -9.92 -30.87 -0.14
C GLN A 426 -8.44 -30.58 0.08
N VAL A 427 -7.87 -29.76 -0.79
CA VAL A 427 -6.47 -29.33 -0.68
C VAL A 427 -6.40 -27.87 -0.31
N GLY A 428 -5.61 -27.55 0.71
CA GLY A 428 -5.28 -26.17 1.10
C GLY A 428 -3.89 -25.81 0.62
N VAL A 429 -3.78 -24.75 -0.18
CA VAL A 429 -2.50 -24.23 -0.65
C VAL A 429 -2.30 -22.85 -0.04
N THR A 430 -1.18 -22.64 0.65
CA THR A 430 -0.84 -21.34 1.24
C THR A 430 0.11 -20.58 0.33
N LEU A 431 -0.28 -19.39 -0.07
CA LEU A 431 0.61 -18.44 -0.72
C LEU A 431 1.35 -17.65 0.34
N VAL A 432 2.64 -17.45 0.13
CA VAL A 432 3.49 -16.65 0.99
C VAL A 432 4.25 -15.60 0.19
N GLY A 433 4.64 -14.53 0.87
CA GLY A 433 5.46 -13.46 0.32
C GLY A 433 6.70 -13.21 1.17
N PHE A 434 7.73 -12.66 0.51
CA PHE A 434 8.97 -12.27 1.17
C PHE A 434 9.51 -10.99 0.54
N SER A 435 9.89 -10.00 1.37
CA SER A 435 10.17 -8.63 0.90
C SER A 435 11.66 -8.28 0.81
N GLU A 436 12.54 -9.04 1.46
CA GLU A 436 13.98 -8.77 1.44
C GLU A 436 14.63 -9.21 0.12
N ASP A 437 15.94 -8.97 -0.03
CA ASP A 437 16.62 -9.14 -1.32
C ASP A 437 17.03 -10.58 -1.64
N LYS A 438 17.10 -11.46 -0.64
CA LYS A 438 17.45 -12.87 -0.83
C LYS A 438 16.38 -13.77 -0.22
N ALA A 439 15.64 -14.46 -1.07
CA ALA A 439 14.57 -15.36 -0.66
C ALA A 439 15.10 -16.55 0.15
N PRO A 440 14.45 -16.92 1.28
CA PRO A 440 14.81 -18.06 2.07
C PRO A 440 14.39 -19.38 1.38
N GLU A 441 15.04 -20.46 1.76
CA GLU A 441 14.75 -21.79 1.22
C GLU A 441 13.65 -22.54 2.00
N ARG A 442 13.34 -22.07 3.22
CA ARG A 442 12.42 -22.73 4.14
C ARG A 442 11.35 -21.78 4.66
N LEU A 443 10.14 -22.29 4.83
CA LEU A 443 9.00 -21.53 5.40
C LEU A 443 9.28 -21.00 6.82
N VAL A 444 10.03 -21.75 7.62
CA VAL A 444 10.33 -21.40 9.02
C VAL A 444 11.41 -20.34 9.15
N ASP A 445 12.08 -19.96 8.07
CA ASP A 445 13.06 -18.91 8.09
C ASP A 445 12.36 -17.55 8.28
N SER A 446 13.04 -16.64 8.97
CA SER A 446 12.44 -15.34 9.35
C SER A 446 12.03 -14.50 8.14
N GLY A 447 10.93 -13.78 8.25
CA GLY A 447 10.44 -12.81 7.26
C GLY A 447 9.48 -13.37 6.20
N VAL A 448 9.27 -14.68 6.13
CA VAL A 448 8.23 -15.27 5.27
C VAL A 448 6.85 -14.99 5.88
N GLN A 449 5.97 -14.37 5.11
CA GLN A 449 4.63 -13.97 5.58
C GLN A 449 3.55 -14.67 4.75
N PRO A 450 2.52 -15.25 5.37
CA PRO A 450 1.36 -15.75 4.65
C PRO A 450 0.63 -14.57 3.98
N ILE A 451 0.21 -14.79 2.73
CA ILE A 451 -0.56 -13.81 1.96
C ILE A 451 -2.02 -14.27 1.91
N CYS A 452 -2.27 -15.52 1.51
CA CYS A 452 -3.61 -16.09 1.47
C CYS A 452 -3.54 -17.62 1.47
N ARG A 453 -4.68 -18.24 1.73
CA ARG A 453 -4.90 -19.68 1.61
C ARG A 453 -5.96 -19.96 0.56
N ILE A 454 -5.67 -20.88 -0.35
CA ILE A 454 -6.60 -21.38 -1.35
C ILE A 454 -7.13 -22.72 -0.87
N LEU A 455 -8.44 -22.90 -0.88
CA LEU A 455 -9.07 -24.19 -0.68
C LEU A 455 -9.63 -24.66 -2.02
N ALA A 456 -9.17 -25.82 -2.48
CA ALA A 456 -9.70 -26.46 -3.68
C ALA A 456 -10.44 -27.74 -3.32
N ASP A 457 -11.65 -27.89 -3.84
CA ASP A 457 -12.45 -29.10 -3.70
C ASP A 457 -12.23 -30.00 -4.92
N LEU A 458 -11.55 -31.10 -4.71
CA LEU A 458 -11.22 -32.10 -5.73
C LEU A 458 -12.24 -33.25 -5.77
N SER A 459 -13.35 -33.18 -5.01
CA SER A 459 -14.35 -34.25 -4.92
C SER A 459 -14.98 -34.59 -6.27
N THR A 460 -15.03 -33.64 -7.18
CA THR A 460 -15.58 -33.80 -8.54
C THR A 460 -14.61 -34.46 -9.53
N ILE A 461 -13.35 -34.70 -9.15
CA ILE A 461 -12.39 -35.47 -9.99
C ILE A 461 -12.73 -36.96 -9.83
N PRO A 462 -13.07 -37.68 -10.92
CA PRO A 462 -13.31 -39.11 -10.85
C PRO A 462 -12.04 -39.85 -10.38
N LEU A 463 -12.19 -40.90 -9.54
CA LEU A 463 -11.06 -41.72 -9.11
C LEU A 463 -10.30 -42.39 -10.27
N SER A 464 -10.98 -42.61 -11.40
CA SER A 464 -10.36 -43.10 -12.65
C SER A 464 -9.36 -42.11 -13.29
N GLN A 465 -9.33 -40.86 -12.87
CA GLN A 465 -8.37 -39.85 -13.28
C GLN A 465 -7.26 -39.65 -12.24
N CYS A 466 -7.26 -40.42 -11.17
CA CYS A 466 -6.24 -40.42 -10.13
C CYS A 466 -5.40 -41.70 -10.22
N ASP A 467 -4.11 -41.59 -9.98
CA ASP A 467 -3.20 -42.74 -9.97
C ASP A 467 -3.41 -43.54 -8.68
N GLN A 468 -3.79 -44.81 -8.82
CA GLN A 468 -3.89 -45.71 -7.69
C GLN A 468 -2.49 -46.24 -7.35
N MET A 469 -2.07 -46.06 -6.11
CA MET A 469 -0.75 -46.39 -5.62
C MET A 469 -0.83 -47.24 -4.35
N LEU A 470 0.27 -47.92 -4.04
CA LEU A 470 0.40 -48.74 -2.84
C LEU A 470 1.57 -48.25 -1.99
N ASN A 471 1.32 -48.04 -0.71
CA ASN A 471 2.40 -47.72 0.23
C ASN A 471 3.28 -48.97 0.42
N PRO A 472 4.58 -48.90 0.07
CA PRO A 472 5.44 -50.08 0.09
C PRO A 472 5.76 -50.61 1.50
N LEU A 473 5.55 -49.79 2.54
CA LEU A 473 5.82 -50.17 3.94
C LEU A 473 4.60 -50.79 4.63
N THR A 474 3.40 -50.30 4.31
CA THR A 474 2.16 -50.66 5.02
C THR A 474 1.21 -51.49 4.19
N GLY A 475 1.40 -51.59 2.86
CA GLY A 475 0.47 -52.24 1.94
C GLY A 475 -0.85 -51.49 1.74
N MET A 476 -0.94 -50.23 2.19
CA MET A 476 -2.15 -49.44 2.10
C MET A 476 -2.31 -48.81 0.71
N VAL A 477 -3.50 -48.91 0.16
CA VAL A 477 -3.87 -48.28 -1.11
C VAL A 477 -4.19 -46.78 -0.88
N PHE A 478 -3.67 -45.92 -1.73
CA PHE A 478 -3.99 -44.49 -1.78
C PHE A 478 -4.09 -44.04 -3.23
N TYR A 479 -4.65 -42.84 -3.42
CA TYR A 479 -4.74 -42.22 -4.72
C TYR A 479 -3.88 -40.94 -4.74
N SER A 480 -3.28 -40.68 -5.89
CA SER A 480 -2.52 -39.46 -6.14
C SER A 480 -3.12 -38.73 -7.34
N VAL A 481 -3.20 -37.40 -7.26
CA VAL A 481 -3.64 -36.56 -8.37
C VAL A 481 -2.66 -35.39 -8.55
N ASP A 482 -2.23 -35.17 -9.78
CA ASP A 482 -1.36 -34.09 -10.12
C ASP A 482 -2.17 -32.82 -10.35
N LEU A 483 -1.78 -31.76 -9.68
CA LEU A 483 -2.39 -30.45 -9.71
C LEU A 483 -1.38 -29.42 -10.21
N ALA A 484 -1.86 -28.49 -11.02
CA ALA A 484 -1.10 -27.31 -11.36
C ALA A 484 -1.56 -26.13 -10.53
N LEU A 485 -0.66 -25.50 -9.79
CA LEU A 485 -0.89 -24.25 -9.10
C LEU A 485 -0.46 -23.12 -10.04
N GLN A 486 -1.42 -22.38 -10.59
CA GLN A 486 -1.18 -21.30 -11.53
C GLN A 486 -1.34 -19.95 -10.85
N ALA A 487 -0.27 -19.16 -10.79
CA ALA A 487 -0.27 -17.76 -10.43
C ALA A 487 -0.40 -16.90 -11.68
N THR A 488 -1.30 -15.95 -11.68
CA THR A 488 -1.41 -14.94 -12.74
C THR A 488 -1.17 -13.56 -12.15
N PHE A 489 -0.11 -12.93 -12.58
CA PHE A 489 0.26 -11.57 -12.17
C PHE A 489 -0.37 -10.58 -13.15
N SER A 490 -1.46 -9.94 -12.71
CA SER A 490 -2.17 -8.94 -13.52
C SER A 490 -2.39 -7.67 -12.72
N ARG A 491 -1.90 -6.54 -13.22
CA ARG A 491 -2.07 -5.21 -12.63
C ARG A 491 -1.75 -5.19 -11.11
N GLU A 492 -2.73 -4.80 -10.29
CA GLU A 492 -2.63 -4.73 -8.83
C GLU A 492 -3.13 -6.00 -8.12
N VAL A 493 -3.56 -7.01 -8.88
CA VAL A 493 -4.19 -8.22 -8.32
C VAL A 493 -3.43 -9.46 -8.74
N LEU A 494 -3.04 -10.26 -7.75
CA LEU A 494 -2.50 -11.59 -7.92
C LEU A 494 -3.64 -12.61 -7.82
N THR A 495 -3.90 -13.33 -8.91
CA THR A 495 -4.91 -14.38 -8.93
C THR A 495 -4.27 -15.75 -8.96
N TRP A 496 -4.88 -16.69 -8.23
CA TRP A 496 -4.40 -18.06 -8.11
C TRP A 496 -5.47 -19.05 -8.50
N LYS A 497 -5.05 -20.13 -9.15
CA LYS A 497 -5.92 -21.22 -9.55
C LYS A 497 -5.27 -22.55 -9.24
N VAL A 498 -6.11 -23.50 -8.82
CA VAL A 498 -5.74 -24.92 -8.74
C VAL A 498 -6.37 -25.60 -9.94
N LEU A 499 -5.54 -26.19 -10.79
CA LEU A 499 -5.96 -26.82 -12.04
C LEU A 499 -5.61 -28.31 -12.01
N HIS A 500 -6.49 -29.12 -12.63
CA HIS A 500 -6.20 -30.51 -12.99
C HIS A 500 -6.70 -30.73 -14.43
N GLY A 501 -5.83 -31.26 -15.30
CA GLY A 501 -6.17 -31.46 -16.71
C GLY A 501 -6.62 -30.18 -17.44
N GLY A 502 -6.13 -29.03 -17.00
CA GLY A 502 -6.53 -27.71 -17.53
C GLY A 502 -7.87 -27.17 -17.01
N LYS A 503 -8.61 -27.92 -16.20
CA LYS A 503 -9.87 -27.49 -15.56
C LYS A 503 -9.58 -26.92 -14.17
N GLU A 504 -10.30 -25.84 -13.81
CA GLU A 504 -10.21 -25.17 -12.52
C GLU A 504 -11.03 -25.89 -11.45
N TYR A 505 -10.43 -26.16 -10.28
CA TYR A 505 -11.04 -26.79 -9.12
C TYR A 505 -11.04 -25.91 -7.88
N GLY A 506 -10.33 -24.82 -7.90
CA GLY A 506 -10.32 -23.79 -6.88
C GLY A 506 -9.61 -22.57 -7.39
N SER A 507 -10.13 -21.42 -7.04
CA SER A 507 -9.46 -20.13 -7.28
C SER A 507 -9.59 -19.27 -6.05
N ALA A 508 -8.56 -18.50 -5.79
CA ALA A 508 -8.65 -17.38 -4.89
C ALA A 508 -8.14 -16.14 -5.63
N THR A 509 -8.95 -15.15 -5.69
CA THR A 509 -8.50 -13.79 -5.52
C THR A 509 -8.20 -13.73 -4.04
N ALA A 510 -6.97 -13.43 -3.64
CA ALA A 510 -6.49 -13.58 -2.28
C ALA A 510 -7.58 -13.29 -1.23
N THR A 511 -8.16 -14.34 -0.62
CA THR A 511 -9.00 -14.18 0.57
C THR A 511 -8.07 -14.25 1.76
N TYR A 512 -8.01 -13.18 2.49
CA TYR A 512 -7.24 -13.08 3.72
C TYR A 512 -8.13 -13.59 4.85
N ASP A 513 -7.68 -14.65 5.54
CA ASP A 513 -8.34 -15.11 6.76
C ASP A 513 -8.33 -13.97 7.79
N ASP A 514 -9.47 -13.75 8.44
CA ASP A 514 -9.69 -12.76 9.51
C ASP A 514 -8.81 -13.04 10.74
#